data_47214e566ca326d1e5d5a1f35d8161e0
#
_entry.id   47214e566ca326d1e5d5a1f35d8161e0
#
_cell.length_a   1.000
_cell.length_b   1.000
_cell.length_c   1.000
_cell.angle_alpha   90.00
_cell.angle_beta   90.00
_cell.angle_gamma   90.00
#
_symmetry.space_group_name_H-M   'P 1'
#
loop_
_entity.id
_entity.type
_entity.pdbx_description
1 polymer ?
#
loop_
_entity_poly.entity_id
_entity_poly.type
_entity_poly.pdbx_seq_one_letter_code
_entity_poly.pdbx_strand_id
1 'polypeptide(L)'
;MPNVKTSTATPTAELFYQDLNPEGSAGTVLLIHGWPLSHRMFEPQLWPLTEAGYRVIAYDRRGFGSSAFPASGYDYDTFAADLNDLLTELDLTDVNLVGFSMGGGELGRYVGTYGTDRVKKLVFMSSV
;
A
#
# COMPACT_ATOMS: atom_id res chain seq x y z
N MET A 1 13.68 10.43 -4.28
CA MET A 1 12.61 9.89 -3.44
C MET A 1 12.01 8.67 -4.14
N PRO A 2 11.77 7.59 -3.41
CA PRO A 2 11.21 6.39 -4.05
C PRO A 2 9.73 6.64 -4.42
N ASN A 3 9.47 6.62 -5.70
CA ASN A 3 8.14 6.81 -6.26
C ASN A 3 7.85 5.75 -7.32
N VAL A 4 6.60 5.34 -7.39
CA VAL A 4 6.08 4.50 -8.47
C VAL A 4 5.05 5.32 -9.23
N LYS A 5 5.18 5.36 -10.57
CA LYS A 5 4.18 5.98 -11.42
C LYS A 5 3.13 4.94 -11.78
N THR A 6 1.88 5.22 -11.47
CA THR A 6 0.79 4.32 -11.82
C THR A 6 0.48 4.38 -13.32
N SER A 7 -0.14 3.34 -13.84
CA SER A 7 -0.42 3.24 -15.28
C SER A 7 -1.82 2.72 -15.58
N THR A 8 -2.48 2.06 -14.63
CA THR A 8 -3.76 1.40 -14.87
C THR A 8 -4.92 2.38 -14.84
N ALA A 9 -5.00 3.23 -13.82
CA ALA A 9 -6.08 4.20 -13.68
C ALA A 9 -5.75 5.51 -14.39
N THR A 10 -6.79 6.24 -14.78
CA THR A 10 -6.70 7.59 -15.37
C THR A 10 -7.42 8.57 -14.45
N PRO A 11 -6.77 9.68 -14.04
CA PRO A 11 -5.38 10.05 -14.35
C PRO A 11 -4.36 9.19 -13.62
N THR A 12 -3.15 9.10 -14.19
CA THR A 12 -2.04 8.44 -13.51
C THR A 12 -1.56 9.29 -12.33
N ALA A 13 -0.84 8.67 -11.40
CA ALA A 13 -0.28 9.37 -10.25
C ALA A 13 1.09 8.82 -9.91
N GLU A 14 1.94 9.66 -9.34
CA GLU A 14 3.17 9.19 -8.71
C GLU A 14 2.88 8.93 -7.24
N LEU A 15 3.13 7.70 -6.79
CA LEU A 15 2.94 7.28 -5.42
C LEU A 15 4.28 7.24 -4.70
N PHE A 16 4.37 7.97 -3.61
CA PHE A 16 5.52 7.89 -2.72
C PHE A 16 5.40 6.63 -1.85
N TYR A 17 6.51 5.94 -1.66
CA TYR A 17 6.56 4.80 -0.73
C TYR A 17 7.87 4.79 0.04
N GLN A 18 7.83 4.18 1.23
CA GLN A 18 9.01 3.78 1.98
C GLN A 18 9.18 2.27 1.85
N ASP A 19 10.42 1.84 1.72
CA ASP A 19 10.77 0.42 1.62
C ASP A 19 11.90 0.16 2.61
N LEU A 20 11.55 -0.39 3.75
CA LEU A 20 12.47 -0.62 4.85
C LEU A 20 12.85 -2.08 4.92
N ASN A 21 14.15 -2.33 5.16
CA ASN A 21 14.69 -3.66 5.32
C ASN A 21 14.38 -4.58 4.12
N PRO A 22 14.73 -4.17 2.88
CA PRO A 22 14.40 -4.95 1.69
C PRO A 22 15.00 -6.36 1.66
N GLU A 23 16.04 -6.61 2.47
CA GLU A 23 16.67 -7.92 2.60
C GLU A 23 16.03 -8.78 3.70
N GLY A 24 14.98 -8.30 4.34
CA GLY A 24 14.32 -9.01 5.43
C GLY A 24 13.78 -10.38 4.99
N SER A 25 14.07 -11.42 5.76
CA SER A 25 13.75 -12.80 5.41
C SER A 25 12.49 -13.34 6.08
N ALA A 26 11.92 -12.61 7.03
CA ALA A 26 10.71 -13.06 7.74
C ALA A 26 9.45 -12.93 6.89
N GLY A 27 9.48 -12.10 5.86
CA GLY A 27 8.35 -11.84 4.97
C GLY A 27 8.25 -10.38 4.62
N THR A 28 7.23 -10.02 3.84
CA THR A 28 6.97 -8.65 3.41
C THR A 28 5.63 -8.20 3.95
N VAL A 29 5.61 -7.00 4.53
CA VAL A 29 4.39 -6.35 5.03
C VAL A 29 4.20 -5.04 4.27
N LEU A 30 3.01 -4.83 3.72
CA LEU A 30 2.65 -3.57 3.06
C LEU A 30 1.50 -2.94 3.84
N LEU A 31 1.71 -1.69 4.25
CA LEU A 31 0.81 -0.96 5.15
C LEU A 31 0.04 0.11 4.37
N ILE A 32 -1.28 0.09 4.49
CA ILE A 32 -2.21 0.97 3.76
C ILE A 32 -2.93 1.86 4.76
N HIS A 33 -2.67 3.17 4.68
CA HIS A 33 -3.18 4.13 5.64
C HIS A 33 -4.66 4.45 5.45
N GLY A 34 -5.27 5.04 6.50
CA GLY A 34 -6.63 5.55 6.47
C GLY A 34 -6.71 7.03 6.08
N TRP A 35 -7.94 7.54 5.97
CA TRP A 35 -8.22 8.94 5.69
C TRP A 35 -8.28 9.74 6.99
N PRO A 36 -7.74 10.93 7.07
CA PRO A 36 -6.93 11.68 6.11
C PRO A 36 -5.42 11.61 6.44
N LEU A 37 -4.89 10.43 6.55
CA LEU A 37 -3.55 10.17 7.07
C LEU A 37 -2.53 9.97 5.93
N SER A 38 -1.40 9.37 6.26
CA SER A 38 -0.33 9.04 5.33
C SER A 38 0.45 7.84 5.85
N HIS A 39 1.50 7.43 5.14
CA HIS A 39 2.39 6.36 5.61
C HIS A 39 2.93 6.63 7.02
N ARG A 40 2.99 7.89 7.43
CA ARG A 40 3.55 8.27 8.74
C ARG A 40 2.73 7.76 9.92
N MET A 41 1.46 7.42 9.71
CA MET A 41 0.66 6.84 10.80
C MET A 41 1.22 5.51 11.30
N PHE A 42 2.04 4.84 10.48
CA PHE A 42 2.60 3.54 10.83
C PHE A 42 3.98 3.62 11.48
N GLU A 43 4.50 4.82 11.77
CA GLU A 43 5.82 4.97 12.40
C GLU A 43 5.99 4.08 13.64
N PRO A 44 5.00 3.95 14.55
CA PRO A 44 5.16 3.07 15.70
C PRO A 44 5.32 1.59 15.35
N GLN A 45 4.82 1.15 14.19
CA GLN A 45 4.89 -0.24 13.74
C GLN A 45 6.16 -0.54 12.94
N LEU A 46 6.78 0.47 12.34
CA LEU A 46 7.91 0.25 11.42
C LEU A 46 9.10 -0.42 12.11
N TRP A 47 9.50 0.11 13.25
CA TRP A 47 10.67 -0.41 13.96
C TRP A 47 10.45 -1.85 14.47
N PRO A 48 9.37 -2.17 15.19
CA PRO A 48 9.14 -3.55 15.62
C PRO A 48 9.09 -4.56 14.47
N LEU A 49 8.49 -4.19 13.35
CA LEU A 49 8.40 -5.09 12.20
C LEU A 49 9.77 -5.30 11.55
N THR A 50 10.56 -4.26 11.38
CA THR A 50 11.90 -4.40 10.81
C THR A 50 12.82 -5.18 11.74
N GLU A 51 12.73 -4.97 13.06
CA GLU A 51 13.48 -5.75 14.03
C GLU A 51 13.11 -7.23 14.02
N ALA A 52 11.84 -7.53 13.72
CA ALA A 52 11.39 -8.92 13.60
C ALA A 52 11.83 -9.56 12.28
N GLY A 53 12.53 -8.84 11.42
CA GLY A 53 13.08 -9.35 10.17
C GLY A 53 12.20 -9.17 8.96
N TYR A 54 11.11 -8.40 9.03
CA TYR A 54 10.24 -8.15 7.89
C TYR A 54 10.77 -7.03 7.01
N ARG A 55 10.55 -7.17 5.71
CA ARG A 55 10.57 -6.04 4.78
C ARG A 55 9.27 -5.29 4.97
N VAL A 56 9.32 -3.98 5.16
CA VAL A 56 8.12 -3.17 5.43
C VAL A 56 8.00 -2.09 4.37
N ILE A 57 6.87 -2.08 3.68
CA ILE A 57 6.56 -1.06 2.68
C ILE A 57 5.33 -0.31 3.16
N ALA A 58 5.42 1.01 3.15
CA ALA A 58 4.30 1.89 3.47
C ALA A 58 4.23 2.96 2.39
N TYR A 59 3.06 3.23 1.85
CA TYR A 59 2.92 4.19 0.77
C TYR A 59 1.84 5.21 1.08
N ASP A 60 1.90 6.34 0.38
CA ASP A 60 0.87 7.36 0.42
C ASP A 60 -0.07 7.16 -0.76
N ARG A 61 -1.37 7.05 -0.47
CA ARG A 61 -2.41 6.98 -1.51
C ARG A 61 -2.39 8.27 -2.31
N ARG A 62 -2.81 8.21 -3.59
CA ARG A 62 -2.97 9.44 -4.39
C ARG A 62 -3.76 10.48 -3.61
N GLY A 63 -3.32 11.71 -3.66
CA GLY A 63 -3.96 12.80 -2.95
C GLY A 63 -3.58 12.92 -1.48
N PHE A 64 -2.62 12.12 -1.01
CA PHE A 64 -2.20 12.13 0.40
C PHE A 64 -0.68 12.19 0.52
N GLY A 65 -0.23 12.71 1.64
CA GLY A 65 1.18 12.71 2.01
C GLY A 65 2.08 13.29 0.92
N SER A 66 3.07 12.52 0.53
CA SER A 66 4.06 12.91 -0.49
C SER A 66 3.73 12.42 -1.89
N SER A 67 2.60 11.77 -2.07
CA SER A 67 2.14 11.33 -3.39
C SER A 67 1.52 12.49 -4.17
N ALA A 68 1.36 12.31 -5.49
CA ALA A 68 0.74 13.30 -6.34
C ALA A 68 -0.73 13.54 -5.97
N PHE A 69 -1.24 14.73 -6.31
CA PHE A 69 -2.62 15.13 -6.08
C PHE A 69 -3.33 15.32 -7.43
N PRO A 70 -3.65 14.25 -8.15
CA PRO A 70 -4.40 14.40 -9.39
C PRO A 70 -5.80 14.95 -9.14
N ALA A 71 -6.41 15.53 -10.18
CA ALA A 71 -7.70 16.20 -10.04
C ALA A 71 -8.86 15.24 -9.78
N SER A 72 -8.69 13.94 -10.06
CA SER A 72 -9.75 12.94 -9.92
C SER A 72 -9.17 11.56 -9.64
N GLY A 73 -10.03 10.56 -9.54
CA GLY A 73 -9.63 9.19 -9.25
C GLY A 73 -9.63 8.89 -7.76
N TYR A 74 -10.57 9.47 -7.04
CA TYR A 74 -10.69 9.28 -5.59
C TYR A 74 -11.84 8.32 -5.29
N ASP A 75 -11.70 7.10 -5.78
CA ASP A 75 -12.65 6.02 -5.56
C ASP A 75 -11.88 4.71 -5.33
N TYR A 76 -12.56 3.71 -4.79
CA TYR A 76 -11.91 2.45 -4.44
C TYR A 76 -11.41 1.67 -5.66
N ASP A 77 -12.06 1.77 -6.80
CA ASP A 77 -11.56 1.11 -8.01
C ASP A 77 -10.19 1.66 -8.42
N THR A 78 -10.05 2.98 -8.36
CA THR A 78 -8.78 3.65 -8.67
C THR A 78 -7.71 3.35 -7.63
N PHE A 79 -8.07 3.39 -6.34
CA PHE A 79 -7.13 3.06 -5.27
C PHE A 79 -6.63 1.62 -5.39
N ALA A 80 -7.52 0.69 -5.71
CA ALA A 80 -7.14 -0.71 -5.93
C ALA A 80 -6.23 -0.87 -7.15
N ALA A 81 -6.50 -0.14 -8.22
CA ALA A 81 -5.64 -0.13 -9.41
C ALA A 81 -4.24 0.40 -9.09
N ASP A 82 -4.17 1.48 -8.30
CA ASP A 82 -2.89 2.04 -7.86
C ASP A 82 -2.11 1.05 -7.00
N LEU A 83 -2.78 0.36 -6.08
CA LEU A 83 -2.16 -0.68 -5.25
C LEU A 83 -1.63 -1.81 -6.12
N ASN A 84 -2.40 -2.24 -7.11
CA ASN A 84 -1.95 -3.27 -8.04
C ASN A 84 -0.70 -2.83 -8.80
N ASP A 85 -0.66 -1.59 -9.26
CA ASP A 85 0.50 -1.06 -9.96
C ASP A 85 1.73 -1.01 -9.04
N LEU A 86 1.55 -0.63 -7.78
CA LEU A 86 2.64 -0.62 -6.79
C LEU A 86 3.19 -2.03 -6.56
N LEU A 87 2.32 -3.00 -6.32
CA LEU A 87 2.72 -4.38 -6.10
C LEU A 87 3.43 -4.96 -7.32
N THR A 88 2.95 -4.66 -8.51
CA THR A 88 3.51 -5.14 -9.77
C THR A 88 4.86 -4.50 -10.04
N GLU A 89 4.96 -3.19 -9.89
CA GLU A 89 6.20 -2.44 -10.19
C GLU A 89 7.33 -2.83 -9.24
N LEU A 90 7.03 -3.08 -7.98
CA LEU A 90 8.00 -3.55 -7.00
C LEU A 90 8.17 -5.08 -7.02
N ASP A 91 7.43 -5.76 -7.88
CA ASP A 91 7.42 -7.23 -8.02
C ASP A 91 7.28 -7.95 -6.68
N LEU A 92 6.30 -7.54 -5.90
CA LEU A 92 6.06 -8.11 -4.57
C LEU A 92 5.17 -9.34 -4.67
N THR A 93 5.58 -10.41 -3.96
CA THR A 93 4.82 -11.66 -3.85
C THR A 93 4.78 -12.10 -2.40
N ASP A 94 3.82 -12.95 -2.05
CA ASP A 94 3.62 -13.45 -0.69
C ASP A 94 3.56 -12.30 0.33
N VAL A 95 2.81 -11.25 -0.01
CA VAL A 95 2.75 -10.03 0.78
C VAL A 95 1.66 -10.13 1.85
N ASN A 96 2.01 -9.73 3.06
CA ASN A 96 1.03 -9.51 4.11
C ASN A 96 0.50 -8.08 3.95
N LEU A 97 -0.73 -7.95 3.50
CA LEU A 97 -1.38 -6.65 3.28
C LEU A 97 -2.15 -6.23 4.51
N VAL A 98 -1.85 -5.05 5.04
CA VAL A 98 -2.48 -4.50 6.24
C VAL A 98 -3.18 -3.19 5.87
N GLY A 99 -4.50 -3.15 6.03
CA GLY A 99 -5.30 -1.96 5.73
C GLY A 99 -5.97 -1.41 6.99
N PHE A 100 -5.74 -0.13 7.28
CA PHE A 100 -6.37 0.57 8.39
C PHE A 100 -7.55 1.41 7.90
N SER A 101 -8.72 1.24 8.50
CA SER A 101 -9.93 2.02 8.21
C SER A 101 -10.25 2.02 6.71
N MET A 102 -10.17 3.16 6.03
CA MET A 102 -10.36 3.27 4.58
C MET A 102 -9.39 2.37 3.81
N GLY A 103 -8.20 2.13 4.35
CA GLY A 103 -7.23 1.20 3.76
C GLY A 103 -7.76 -0.22 3.67
N GLY A 104 -8.62 -0.64 4.58
CA GLY A 104 -9.29 -1.93 4.52
C GLY A 104 -10.27 -2.02 3.34
N GLY A 105 -10.96 -0.93 3.04
CA GLY A 105 -11.84 -0.85 1.86
C GLY A 105 -11.05 -0.98 0.55
N GLU A 106 -9.91 -0.30 0.47
CA GLU A 106 -8.99 -0.41 -0.67
C GLU A 106 -8.50 -1.84 -0.83
N LEU A 107 -8.11 -2.46 0.28
CA LEU A 107 -7.61 -3.83 0.32
C LEU A 107 -8.67 -4.83 -0.16
N GLY A 108 -9.89 -4.70 0.32
CA GLY A 108 -11.00 -5.55 -0.11
C GLY A 108 -11.30 -5.40 -1.60
N ARG A 109 -11.31 -4.18 -2.10
CA ARG A 109 -11.53 -3.93 -3.53
C ARG A 109 -10.39 -4.48 -4.38
N TYR A 110 -9.15 -4.37 -3.90
CA TYR A 110 -7.99 -4.94 -4.59
C TYR A 110 -8.15 -6.46 -4.76
N VAL A 111 -8.42 -7.17 -3.68
CA VAL A 111 -8.57 -8.63 -3.74
C VAL A 111 -9.75 -9.04 -4.63
N GLY A 112 -10.86 -8.33 -4.53
CA GLY A 112 -12.04 -8.62 -5.34
C GLY A 112 -11.84 -8.39 -6.83
N THR A 113 -10.94 -7.49 -7.21
CA THR A 113 -10.69 -7.13 -8.61
C THR A 113 -9.50 -7.87 -9.20
N TYR A 114 -8.40 -7.97 -8.45
CA TYR A 114 -7.11 -8.46 -8.96
C TYR A 114 -6.73 -9.83 -8.42
N GLY A 115 -7.48 -10.35 -7.44
CA GLY A 115 -7.22 -11.67 -6.89
C GLY A 115 -6.16 -11.66 -5.78
N THR A 116 -5.66 -12.85 -5.46
CA THR A 116 -4.78 -13.06 -4.31
C THR A 116 -3.41 -13.65 -4.68
N ASP A 117 -3.03 -13.64 -5.94
CA ASP A 117 -1.80 -14.28 -6.38
C ASP A 117 -0.54 -13.70 -5.70
N ARG A 118 -0.57 -12.43 -5.34
CA ARG A 118 0.54 -11.75 -4.67
C ARG A 118 0.38 -11.71 -3.15
N VAL A 119 -0.71 -12.25 -2.62
CA VAL A 119 -1.11 -12.06 -1.22
C VAL A 119 -0.82 -13.30 -0.40
N LYS A 120 -0.20 -13.13 0.76
CA LYS A 120 -0.06 -14.17 1.77
C LYS A 120 -1.16 -14.09 2.80
N LYS A 121 -1.34 -12.91 3.41
CA LYS A 121 -2.36 -12.66 4.44
C LYS A 121 -2.96 -11.29 4.27
N LEU A 122 -4.20 -11.15 4.71
CA LEU A 122 -4.91 -9.88 4.79
C LEU A 122 -5.17 -9.55 6.25
N VAL A 123 -4.86 -8.33 6.64
CA VAL A 123 -5.14 -7.82 7.99
C VAL A 123 -5.97 -6.56 7.87
N PHE A 124 -7.17 -6.58 8.44
CA PHE A 124 -8.07 -5.44 8.47
C PHE A 124 -8.06 -4.85 9.88
N MET A 125 -7.58 -3.60 9.99
CA MET A 125 -7.48 -2.89 11.26
C MET A 125 -8.54 -1.79 11.30
N SER A 126 -9.56 -1.94 12.15
CA SER A 126 -10.66 -0.97 12.27
C SER A 126 -11.21 -0.58 10.89
N SER A 127 -11.41 -1.57 10.06
CA SER A 127 -11.77 -1.38 8.65
C SER A 127 -13.21 -0.94 8.47
N VAL A 128 -13.44 -0.21 7.39
CA VAL A 128 -14.79 0.04 6.88
C VAL A 128 -15.27 -1.11 6.00
#